data_0a89e6724bc592f4fd48f1ad614ef301
#
_entry.id   0a89e6724bc592f4fd48f1ad614ef301
#
_cell.length_a   1.000
_cell.length_b   1.000
_cell.length_c   1.000
_cell.angle_alpha   90.00
_cell.angle_beta   90.00
_cell.angle_gamma   90.00
#
_symmetry.space_group_name_H-M   'P 1'
#
loop_
_entity.id
_entity.type
_entity.pdbx_description
1 polymer ?
#
loop_
_entity_poly.entity_id
_entity_poly.type
_entity_poly.pdbx_seq_one_letter_code
_entity_poly.pdbx_strand_id
1 'polypeptide(L)'
;WTVLSHVTGLVLTVVFWLRWTDRSFALRQLARIGLVLSFVVVAFLHVASARHTGIKPIDKLFDRTRGSKDLALQVAELQKQQGASFIITNKYGYASLIAFYHPERPQTYLPNAQGIQNQFSFWPDYSDGFWAESALFVTDSDEVPEQLKREFLEVSLIKETWSRSGDRPVRKFKVYLCSEFGGVPEIISIPAANPKPARKKK
;
A
#
# COMPACT_ATOMS: atom_id res chain seq x y z
N TRP A 1 16.33 -6.78 4.39
CA TRP A 1 17.62 -7.47 4.10
C TRP A 1 17.98 -7.42 2.62
N THR A 2 17.03 -7.46 1.70
CA THR A 2 17.27 -7.41 0.24
C THR A 2 17.88 -6.08 -0.24
N VAL A 3 17.58 -4.96 0.40
CA VAL A 3 18.08 -3.63 -0.02
C VAL A 3 19.59 -3.55 0.12
N LEU A 4 20.16 -4.02 1.23
CA LEU A 4 21.62 -4.01 1.46
C LEU A 4 22.35 -4.88 0.43
N SER A 5 21.83 -6.06 0.10
CA SER A 5 22.43 -6.93 -0.91
C SER A 5 22.37 -6.30 -2.31
N HIS A 6 21.31 -5.55 -2.64
CA HIS A 6 21.25 -4.83 -3.91
C HIS A 6 22.25 -3.69 -4.01
N VAL A 7 22.43 -2.90 -2.93
CA VAL A 7 23.42 -1.82 -2.90
C VAL A 7 24.83 -2.39 -3.05
N THR A 8 25.17 -3.44 -2.28
CA THR A 8 26.48 -4.08 -2.36
C THR A 8 26.70 -4.70 -3.73
N GLY A 9 25.70 -5.39 -4.30
CA GLY A 9 25.74 -5.95 -5.63
C GLY A 9 25.96 -4.87 -6.71
N LEU A 10 25.29 -3.73 -6.60
CA LEU A 10 25.47 -2.60 -7.51
C LEU A 10 26.91 -2.06 -7.47
N VAL A 11 27.45 -1.83 -6.27
CA VAL A 11 28.84 -1.35 -6.09
C VAL A 11 29.83 -2.31 -6.69
N LEU A 12 29.71 -3.62 -6.40
CA LEU A 12 30.58 -4.64 -6.98
C LEU A 12 30.48 -4.70 -8.50
N THR A 13 29.28 -4.60 -9.04
CA THR A 13 29.04 -4.57 -10.48
C THR A 13 29.74 -3.38 -11.13
N VAL A 14 29.58 -2.17 -10.55
CA VAL A 14 30.24 -0.96 -11.06
C VAL A 14 31.76 -1.09 -11.03
N VAL A 15 32.33 -1.55 -9.90
CA VAL A 15 33.79 -1.74 -9.77
C VAL A 15 34.30 -2.78 -10.76
N PHE A 16 33.59 -3.89 -10.92
CA PHE A 16 33.94 -4.94 -11.88
C PHE A 16 33.92 -4.38 -13.32
N TRP A 17 32.84 -3.71 -13.71
CA TRP A 17 32.70 -3.13 -15.05
C TRP A 17 33.76 -2.05 -15.34
N LEU A 18 34.06 -1.16 -14.40
CA LEU A 18 35.09 -0.15 -14.58
C LEU A 18 36.48 -0.80 -14.86
N ARG A 19 36.83 -1.84 -14.14
CA ARG A 19 38.09 -2.56 -14.35
C ARG A 19 38.15 -3.30 -15.68
N TRP A 20 37.02 -3.82 -16.18
CA TRP A 20 36.98 -4.62 -17.41
C TRP A 20 36.81 -3.74 -18.66
N THR A 21 36.10 -2.63 -18.57
CA THR A 21 35.92 -1.72 -19.70
C THR A 21 37.22 -1.06 -20.16
N ASP A 22 38.22 -0.94 -19.29
CA ASP A 22 39.53 -0.42 -19.65
C ASP A 22 40.35 -1.39 -20.53
N ARG A 23 40.03 -2.66 -20.48
CA ARG A 23 40.80 -3.72 -21.18
C ARG A 23 40.40 -3.96 -22.64
N SER A 24 39.18 -3.56 -23.03
CA SER A 24 38.65 -3.84 -24.38
C SER A 24 37.78 -2.72 -24.89
N PHE A 25 38.03 -2.32 -26.14
CA PHE A 25 37.18 -1.35 -26.84
C PHE A 25 35.73 -1.84 -26.95
N ALA A 26 35.53 -3.12 -27.27
CA ALA A 26 34.19 -3.70 -27.41
C ALA A 26 33.38 -3.67 -26.08
N LEU A 27 34.02 -3.97 -24.95
CA LEU A 27 33.38 -3.87 -23.65
C LEU A 27 33.01 -2.44 -23.28
N ARG A 28 33.86 -1.47 -23.66
CA ARG A 28 33.59 -0.04 -23.45
C ARG A 28 32.38 0.45 -24.24
N GLN A 29 32.24 0.02 -25.48
CA GLN A 29 31.06 0.33 -26.29
C GLN A 29 29.79 -0.35 -25.75
N LEU A 30 29.89 -1.60 -25.36
CA LEU A 30 28.77 -2.33 -24.77
C LEU A 30 28.28 -1.64 -23.48
N ALA A 31 29.20 -1.18 -22.60
CA ALA A 31 28.86 -0.43 -21.41
C ALA A 31 28.14 0.90 -21.71
N ARG A 32 28.62 1.64 -22.74
CA ARG A 32 27.99 2.89 -23.18
C ARG A 32 26.58 2.65 -23.73
N ILE A 33 26.42 1.63 -24.57
CA ILE A 33 25.11 1.25 -25.12
C ILE A 33 24.16 0.86 -23.99
N GLY A 34 24.63 0.04 -23.03
CA GLY A 34 23.84 -0.37 -21.88
C GLY A 34 23.39 0.82 -21.01
N LEU A 35 24.30 1.79 -20.80
CA LEU A 35 23.99 3.00 -20.05
C LEU A 35 22.94 3.86 -20.77
N VAL A 36 23.11 4.10 -22.06
CA VAL A 36 22.14 4.86 -22.87
C VAL A 36 20.78 4.15 -22.87
N LEU A 37 20.77 2.84 -23.08
CA LEU A 37 19.54 2.05 -23.06
C LEU A 37 18.86 2.12 -21.70
N SER A 38 19.61 2.07 -20.59
CA SER A 38 19.06 2.23 -19.25
C SER A 38 18.36 3.57 -19.05
N PHE A 39 18.98 4.66 -19.51
CA PHE A 39 18.35 5.98 -19.44
C PHE A 39 17.07 6.05 -20.29
N VAL A 40 17.07 5.49 -21.48
CA VAL A 40 15.89 5.43 -22.36
C VAL A 40 14.76 4.65 -21.68
N VAL A 41 15.07 3.48 -21.11
CA VAL A 41 14.08 2.65 -20.40
C VAL A 41 13.54 3.39 -19.17
N VAL A 42 14.40 4.01 -18.37
CA VAL A 42 13.97 4.78 -17.19
C VAL A 42 13.10 5.96 -17.59
N ALA A 43 13.50 6.73 -18.61
CA ALA A 43 12.70 7.83 -19.12
C ALA A 43 11.33 7.35 -19.64
N PHE A 44 11.31 6.26 -20.39
CA PHE A 44 10.09 5.63 -20.86
C PHE A 44 9.17 5.21 -19.71
N LEU A 45 9.70 4.54 -18.68
CA LEU A 45 8.93 4.13 -17.50
C LEU A 45 8.38 5.33 -16.73
N HIS A 46 9.14 6.42 -16.61
CA HIS A 46 8.65 7.65 -15.99
C HIS A 46 7.48 8.27 -16.77
N VAL A 47 7.60 8.37 -18.08
CA VAL A 47 6.50 8.85 -18.93
C VAL A 47 5.30 7.91 -18.84
N ALA A 48 5.53 6.60 -18.90
CA ALA A 48 4.48 5.59 -18.79
C ALA A 48 3.78 5.59 -17.43
N SER A 49 4.47 5.93 -16.34
CA SER A 49 3.86 6.06 -15.03
C SER A 49 2.97 7.30 -14.92
N ALA A 50 3.39 8.41 -15.53
CA ALA A 50 2.69 9.69 -15.48
C ALA A 50 1.51 9.77 -16.48
N ARG A 51 1.61 9.07 -17.61
CA ARG A 51 0.62 9.13 -18.69
C ARG A 51 0.17 7.73 -19.11
N HIS A 52 -1.04 7.63 -19.64
CA HIS A 52 -1.50 6.39 -20.29
C HIS A 52 -0.73 6.22 -21.61
N THR A 53 -0.11 5.06 -21.78
CA THR A 53 0.66 4.73 -22.99
C THR A 53 -0.21 4.21 -24.12
N GLY A 54 -1.45 3.77 -23.83
CA GLY A 54 -2.33 3.04 -24.75
C GLY A 54 -1.96 1.56 -24.89
N ILE A 55 -0.87 1.12 -24.29
CA ILE A 55 -0.42 -0.28 -24.30
C ILE A 55 -0.96 -0.97 -23.04
N LYS A 56 -2.02 -1.76 -23.18
CA LYS A 56 -2.75 -2.40 -22.08
C LYS A 56 -1.87 -3.05 -21.00
N PRO A 57 -0.84 -3.90 -21.32
CA PRO A 57 -0.02 -4.53 -20.29
C PRO A 57 0.81 -3.53 -19.49
N ILE A 58 1.30 -2.46 -20.13
CA ILE A 58 2.09 -1.41 -19.46
C ILE A 58 1.18 -0.57 -18.58
N ASP A 59 0.03 -0.14 -19.11
CA ASP A 59 -0.92 0.65 -18.34
C ASP A 59 -1.41 -0.11 -17.10
N LYS A 60 -1.72 -1.41 -17.24
CA LYS A 60 -2.13 -2.25 -16.11
C LYS A 60 -1.08 -2.33 -14.98
N LEU A 61 0.21 -2.25 -15.32
CA LEU A 61 1.29 -2.24 -14.33
C LEU A 61 1.21 -1.00 -13.42
N PHE A 62 0.88 0.16 -14.01
CA PHE A 62 0.80 1.44 -13.30
C PHE A 62 -0.57 1.77 -12.72
N ASP A 63 -1.63 1.03 -13.11
CA ASP A 63 -2.99 1.26 -12.61
C ASP A 63 -3.12 1.05 -11.08
N ARG A 64 -2.15 0.37 -10.46
CA ARG A 64 -2.12 0.20 -9.00
C ARG A 64 -1.90 1.51 -8.24
N THR A 65 -1.17 2.44 -8.83
CA THR A 65 -0.82 3.73 -8.21
C THR A 65 -1.57 4.90 -8.82
N ARG A 66 -2.06 4.74 -10.04
CA ARG A 66 -2.84 5.77 -10.73
C ARG A 66 -4.18 6.00 -10.04
N GLY A 67 -4.62 7.25 -10.01
CA GLY A 67 -5.87 7.63 -9.37
C GLY A 67 -5.81 7.71 -7.84
N SER A 68 -4.67 7.37 -7.22
CA SER A 68 -4.54 7.37 -5.75
C SER A 68 -4.67 8.77 -5.15
N LYS A 69 -4.18 9.80 -5.85
CA LYS A 69 -4.35 11.19 -5.43
C LYS A 69 -5.82 11.61 -5.46
N ASP A 70 -6.52 11.27 -6.53
CA ASP A 70 -7.94 11.55 -6.67
C ASP A 70 -8.76 10.84 -5.59
N LEU A 71 -8.48 9.56 -5.33
CA LEU A 71 -9.10 8.82 -4.23
C LEU A 71 -8.86 9.51 -2.87
N ALA A 72 -7.61 9.88 -2.58
CA ALA A 72 -7.27 10.50 -1.30
C ALA A 72 -7.99 11.84 -1.10
N LEU A 73 -8.13 12.64 -2.14
CA LEU A 73 -8.88 13.90 -2.09
C LEU A 73 -10.39 13.66 -1.87
N GLN A 74 -10.97 12.65 -2.52
CA GLN A 74 -12.36 12.28 -2.30
C GLN A 74 -12.60 11.76 -0.87
N VAL A 75 -11.65 10.97 -0.34
CA VAL A 75 -11.71 10.47 1.04
C VAL A 75 -11.59 11.61 2.04
N ALA A 76 -10.70 12.59 1.79
CA ALA A 76 -10.55 13.77 2.63
C ALA A 76 -11.84 14.59 2.71
N GLU A 77 -12.49 14.79 1.58
CA GLU A 77 -13.77 15.50 1.52
C GLU A 77 -14.86 14.74 2.29
N LEU A 78 -14.96 13.42 2.10
CA LEU A 78 -15.92 12.60 2.83
C LEU A 78 -15.62 12.57 4.34
N GLN A 79 -14.34 12.50 4.74
CA GLN A 79 -13.94 12.55 6.14
C GLN A 79 -14.44 13.83 6.81
N LYS A 80 -14.25 14.95 6.14
CA LYS A 80 -14.72 16.26 6.64
C LYS A 80 -16.26 16.34 6.69
N GLN A 81 -16.94 15.84 5.65
CA GLN A 81 -18.41 15.86 5.59
C GLN A 81 -19.06 14.99 6.67
N GLN A 82 -18.45 13.85 6.97
CA GLN A 82 -18.97 12.87 7.93
C GLN A 82 -18.44 13.07 9.36
N GLY A 83 -17.47 13.98 9.54
CA GLY A 83 -16.82 14.19 10.85
C GLY A 83 -16.04 12.97 11.34
N ALA A 84 -15.53 12.14 10.43
CA ALA A 84 -14.78 10.95 10.81
C ALA A 84 -13.36 11.31 11.27
N SER A 85 -12.95 10.77 12.41
CA SER A 85 -11.67 11.12 13.05
C SER A 85 -10.49 10.41 12.40
N PHE A 86 -10.69 9.22 11.85
CA PHE A 86 -9.62 8.42 11.27
C PHE A 86 -10.08 7.59 10.05
N ILE A 87 -9.11 7.01 9.35
CA ILE A 87 -9.34 6.28 8.10
C ILE A 87 -8.77 4.86 8.24
N ILE A 88 -9.58 3.88 7.88
CA ILE A 88 -9.22 2.46 7.81
C ILE A 88 -9.28 2.01 6.35
N THR A 89 -8.39 1.13 5.93
CA THR A 89 -8.43 0.54 4.59
C THR A 89 -8.22 -0.96 4.63
N ASN A 90 -8.71 -1.68 3.62
CA ASN A 90 -8.55 -3.13 3.55
C ASN A 90 -7.14 -3.59 3.13
N LYS A 91 -6.29 -2.68 2.64
CA LYS A 91 -4.95 -3.01 2.14
C LYS A 91 -3.92 -1.94 2.52
N TYR A 92 -2.74 -2.36 2.97
CA TYR A 92 -1.65 -1.46 3.34
C TYR A 92 -1.25 -0.50 2.21
N GLY A 93 -1.34 -0.94 0.94
CA GLY A 93 -1.04 -0.07 -0.19
C GLY A 93 -1.99 1.12 -0.31
N TYR A 94 -3.29 0.93 -0.03
CA TYR A 94 -4.25 2.05 0.00
C TYR A 94 -4.05 2.93 1.22
N ALA A 95 -3.77 2.33 2.38
CA ALA A 95 -3.43 3.08 3.58
C ALA A 95 -2.27 4.04 3.31
N SER A 96 -1.16 3.52 2.78
CA SER A 96 0.03 4.33 2.46
C SER A 96 -0.27 5.43 1.45
N LEU A 97 -1.02 5.13 0.38
CA LEU A 97 -1.31 6.09 -0.67
C LEU A 97 -2.29 7.18 -0.21
N ILE A 98 -3.30 6.82 0.58
CA ILE A 98 -4.22 7.80 1.16
C ILE A 98 -3.45 8.70 2.13
N ALA A 99 -2.68 8.15 3.08
CA ALA A 99 -1.88 8.94 3.99
C ALA A 99 -0.91 9.89 3.28
N PHE A 100 -0.33 9.47 2.15
CA PHE A 100 0.61 10.28 1.38
C PHE A 100 -0.05 11.45 0.63
N TYR A 101 -1.20 11.18 -0.02
CA TYR A 101 -1.87 12.18 -0.87
C TYR A 101 -2.97 12.99 -0.17
N HIS A 102 -3.42 12.56 1.01
CA HIS A 102 -4.38 13.31 1.80
C HIS A 102 -3.80 14.67 2.21
N PRO A 103 -4.57 15.78 2.14
CA PRO A 103 -4.08 17.12 2.46
C PRO A 103 -3.44 17.22 3.86
N GLU A 104 -4.05 16.60 4.85
CA GLU A 104 -3.62 16.62 6.24
C GLU A 104 -2.62 15.49 6.59
N ARG A 105 -2.40 14.54 5.67
CA ARG A 105 -1.53 13.37 5.84
C ARG A 105 -1.78 12.60 7.15
N PRO A 106 -3.03 12.23 7.44
CA PRO A 106 -3.35 11.52 8.67
C PRO A 106 -2.70 10.15 8.69
N GLN A 107 -2.50 9.61 9.89
CA GLN A 107 -2.22 8.19 10.01
C GLN A 107 -3.46 7.41 9.53
N THR A 108 -3.23 6.39 8.71
CA THR A 108 -4.26 5.50 8.22
C THR A 108 -4.04 4.11 8.80
N TYR A 109 -5.11 3.38 8.99
CA TYR A 109 -5.09 2.11 9.70
C TYR A 109 -5.54 0.95 8.82
N LEU A 110 -5.22 -0.25 9.27
CA LEU A 110 -5.75 -1.50 8.74
C LEU A 110 -6.63 -2.14 9.81
N PRO A 111 -7.64 -2.95 9.43
CA PRO A 111 -8.34 -3.77 10.39
C PRO A 111 -7.33 -4.63 11.15
N ASN A 112 -7.53 -4.77 12.46
CA ASN A 112 -6.61 -5.51 13.34
C ASN A 112 -6.53 -6.97 12.88
N ALA A 113 -5.54 -7.31 12.09
CA ALA A 113 -5.32 -8.69 11.67
C ALA A 113 -4.48 -9.41 12.71
N GLN A 114 -4.89 -10.62 13.06
CA GLN A 114 -4.11 -11.45 13.99
C GLN A 114 -2.69 -11.67 13.44
N GLY A 115 -1.69 -11.18 14.16
CA GLY A 115 -0.28 -11.37 13.89
C GLY A 115 0.37 -10.30 13.00
N ILE A 116 1.70 -10.33 12.94
CA ILE A 116 2.52 -9.41 12.16
C ILE A 116 2.44 -9.77 10.68
N GLN A 117 1.80 -8.92 9.90
CA GLN A 117 1.65 -9.12 8.46
C GLN A 117 2.50 -8.16 7.62
N ASN A 118 2.71 -6.95 8.12
CA ASN A 118 3.43 -5.89 7.40
C ASN A 118 3.90 -4.79 8.37
N GLN A 119 4.49 -3.72 7.82
CA GLN A 119 5.00 -2.60 8.60
C GLN A 119 3.94 -1.92 9.48
N PHE A 120 2.67 -1.88 9.06
CA PHE A 120 1.58 -1.29 9.84
C PHE A 120 1.32 -2.03 11.15
N SER A 121 1.65 -3.33 11.22
CA SER A 121 1.49 -4.12 12.45
C SER A 121 2.44 -3.70 13.59
N PHE A 122 3.42 -2.83 13.32
CA PHE A 122 4.34 -2.29 14.33
C PHE A 122 3.95 -0.87 14.79
N TRP A 123 2.96 -0.26 14.16
CA TRP A 123 2.51 1.08 14.50
C TRP A 123 1.35 1.02 15.49
N PRO A 124 1.14 2.11 16.30
CA PRO A 124 -0.03 2.19 17.17
C PRO A 124 -1.31 1.92 16.39
N ASP A 125 -2.20 1.15 17.00
CA ASP A 125 -3.48 0.80 16.41
C ASP A 125 -4.53 1.90 16.69
N TYR A 126 -5.63 1.90 15.94
CA TYR A 126 -6.75 2.81 16.21
C TYR A 126 -7.45 2.50 17.55
N SER A 127 -7.33 1.29 18.07
CA SER A 127 -7.86 0.93 19.39
C SER A 127 -7.24 1.73 20.54
N ASP A 128 -6.05 2.28 20.34
CA ASP A 128 -5.31 2.97 21.42
C ASP A 128 -5.77 4.42 21.67
N GLY A 129 -6.55 5.01 20.75
CA GLY A 129 -6.83 6.45 20.86
C GLY A 129 -8.18 6.97 20.37
N PHE A 130 -9.02 6.13 19.74
CA PHE A 130 -10.24 6.61 19.06
C PHE A 130 -11.54 6.05 19.61
N TRP A 131 -11.59 5.84 20.93
CA TRP A 131 -12.79 5.35 21.59
C TRP A 131 -14.00 6.25 21.35
N ALA A 132 -15.14 5.63 21.02
CA ALA A 132 -16.40 6.30 20.66
C ALA A 132 -16.35 7.24 19.44
N GLU A 133 -15.25 7.24 18.69
CA GLU A 133 -15.10 8.02 17.48
C GLU A 133 -15.54 7.25 16.24
N SER A 134 -15.78 7.98 15.16
CA SER A 134 -16.18 7.40 13.87
C SER A 134 -15.02 7.38 12.89
N ALA A 135 -15.00 6.35 12.02
CA ALA A 135 -13.99 6.16 11.00
C ALA A 135 -14.58 6.06 9.60
N LEU A 136 -13.78 6.37 8.59
CA LEU A 136 -14.06 5.98 7.22
C LEU A 136 -13.33 4.68 6.89
N PHE A 137 -14.06 3.66 6.44
CA PHE A 137 -13.47 2.45 5.89
C PHE A 137 -13.52 2.49 4.37
N VAL A 138 -12.33 2.44 3.73
CA VAL A 138 -12.17 2.53 2.28
C VAL A 138 -11.69 1.19 1.74
N THR A 139 -12.43 0.60 0.82
CA THR A 139 -12.14 -0.71 0.26
C THR A 139 -12.43 -0.81 -1.23
N ASP A 140 -11.71 -1.69 -1.93
CA ASP A 140 -11.99 -2.12 -3.30
C ASP A 140 -12.72 -3.48 -3.34
N SER A 141 -13.11 -4.00 -2.17
CA SER A 141 -13.88 -5.24 -2.01
C SER A 141 -15.35 -4.93 -1.79
N ASP A 142 -16.20 -5.90 -2.13
CA ASP A 142 -17.63 -5.83 -1.83
C ASP A 142 -17.95 -6.19 -0.38
N GLU A 143 -17.01 -6.83 0.31
CA GLU A 143 -17.18 -7.30 1.67
C GLU A 143 -16.54 -6.38 2.69
N VAL A 144 -17.26 -6.10 3.76
CA VAL A 144 -16.73 -5.45 4.96
C VAL A 144 -16.21 -6.54 5.89
N PRO A 145 -14.97 -6.42 6.41
CA PRO A 145 -14.45 -7.36 7.39
C PRO A 145 -15.38 -7.51 8.60
N GLU A 146 -15.67 -8.75 9.01
CA GLU A 146 -16.52 -9.04 10.17
C GLU A 146 -15.98 -8.42 11.46
N GLN A 147 -14.68 -8.22 11.53
CA GLN A 147 -14.03 -7.53 12.63
C GLN A 147 -14.56 -6.09 12.77
N LEU A 148 -14.62 -5.30 11.70
CA LEU A 148 -15.13 -3.93 11.76
C LEU A 148 -16.60 -3.88 12.18
N LYS A 149 -17.42 -4.86 11.75
CA LYS A 149 -18.81 -4.96 12.16
C LYS A 149 -18.98 -5.26 13.66
N ARG A 150 -17.96 -5.83 14.30
CA ARG A 150 -17.97 -6.11 15.76
C ARG A 150 -17.39 -4.96 16.58
N GLU A 151 -16.46 -4.22 16.00
CA GLU A 151 -15.75 -3.13 16.67
C GLU A 151 -16.52 -1.82 16.64
N PHE A 152 -17.38 -1.62 15.65
CA PHE A 152 -18.18 -0.42 15.49
C PHE A 152 -19.66 -0.69 15.71
N LEU A 153 -20.37 0.31 16.27
CA LEU A 153 -21.80 0.22 16.51
C LEU A 153 -22.59 0.02 15.21
N GLU A 154 -22.21 0.75 14.18
CA GLU A 154 -22.83 0.69 12.86
C GLU A 154 -21.79 0.84 11.74
N VAL A 155 -21.94 0.07 10.67
CA VAL A 155 -21.14 0.18 9.46
C VAL A 155 -22.08 0.35 8.26
N SER A 156 -22.13 1.55 7.72
CA SER A 156 -23.03 1.92 6.62
C SER A 156 -22.28 2.36 5.38
N LEU A 157 -22.71 1.91 4.21
CA LEU A 157 -22.16 2.37 2.93
C LEU A 157 -22.61 3.80 2.66
N ILE A 158 -21.66 4.74 2.58
CA ILE A 158 -21.97 6.15 2.30
C ILE A 158 -21.71 6.53 0.84
N LYS A 159 -20.75 5.88 0.19
CA LYS A 159 -20.43 6.21 -1.21
C LYS A 159 -19.75 5.06 -1.95
N GLU A 160 -20.16 4.87 -3.20
CA GLU A 160 -19.37 4.17 -4.20
C GLU A 160 -18.72 5.20 -5.12
N THR A 161 -17.43 5.06 -5.35
CA THR A 161 -16.69 6.03 -6.15
C THR A 161 -15.64 5.36 -7.02
N TRP A 162 -15.18 6.08 -8.03
CA TRP A 162 -14.07 5.67 -8.86
C TRP A 162 -12.87 6.56 -8.60
N SER A 163 -11.71 5.96 -8.37
CA SER A 163 -10.47 6.71 -8.50
C SER A 163 -10.21 7.02 -9.96
N ARG A 164 -9.79 8.23 -10.26
CA ARG A 164 -9.58 8.71 -11.62
C ARG A 164 -8.13 9.11 -11.86
N SER A 165 -7.65 8.84 -13.07
CA SER A 165 -6.38 9.37 -13.57
C SER A 165 -6.69 10.26 -14.78
N GLY A 166 -6.75 11.57 -14.55
CA GLY A 166 -7.40 12.51 -15.47
C GLY A 166 -8.89 12.17 -15.57
N ASP A 167 -9.41 12.06 -16.79
CA ASP A 167 -10.82 11.76 -17.02
C ASP A 167 -11.16 10.26 -17.00
N ARG A 168 -10.16 9.39 -16.88
CA ARG A 168 -10.36 7.94 -16.95
C ARG A 168 -10.59 7.34 -15.55
N PRO A 169 -11.68 6.57 -15.37
CA PRO A 169 -11.85 5.77 -14.16
C PRO A 169 -10.84 4.63 -14.16
N VAL A 170 -10.15 4.45 -13.02
CA VAL A 170 -9.11 3.43 -12.86
C VAL A 170 -9.64 2.27 -12.03
N ARG A 171 -10.22 2.57 -10.87
CA ARG A 171 -10.67 1.56 -9.92
C ARG A 171 -11.88 2.04 -9.13
N LYS A 172 -12.81 1.12 -8.90
CA LYS A 172 -13.98 1.33 -8.05
C LYS A 172 -13.62 1.12 -6.59
N PHE A 173 -14.11 2.00 -5.74
CA PHE A 173 -14.00 1.91 -4.29
C PHE A 173 -15.35 2.09 -3.64
N LYS A 174 -15.50 1.46 -2.49
CA LYS A 174 -16.61 1.68 -1.56
C LYS A 174 -16.09 2.35 -0.32
N VAL A 175 -16.81 3.35 0.15
CA VAL A 175 -16.49 4.07 1.38
C VAL A 175 -17.65 3.85 2.34
N TYR A 176 -17.33 3.31 3.52
CA TYR A 176 -18.26 3.07 4.60
C TYR A 176 -17.99 4.02 5.74
N LEU A 177 -19.03 4.49 6.39
CA LEU A 177 -18.94 5.13 7.69
C LEU A 177 -19.05 4.04 8.74
N CYS A 178 -18.06 3.97 9.61
CA CYS A 178 -18.03 3.13 10.79
C CYS A 178 -18.25 4.04 11.99
N SER A 179 -19.42 3.97 12.60
CA SER A 179 -19.84 4.88 13.67
C SER A 179 -19.54 4.28 15.03
N GLU A 180 -19.07 5.13 15.95
CA GLU A 180 -18.86 4.81 17.36
C GLU A 180 -18.02 3.55 17.59
N PHE A 181 -16.70 3.71 17.56
CA PHE A 181 -15.78 2.63 17.89
C PHE A 181 -15.95 2.19 19.34
N GLY A 182 -16.41 0.95 19.57
CA GLY A 182 -16.73 0.41 20.88
C GLY A 182 -15.58 -0.25 21.62
N GLY A 183 -14.37 -0.21 21.08
CA GLY A 183 -13.22 -0.96 21.56
C GLY A 183 -13.24 -2.42 21.09
N VAL A 184 -12.07 -3.03 21.02
CA VAL A 184 -11.97 -4.46 20.73
C VAL A 184 -12.58 -5.22 21.92
N PRO A 185 -13.64 -6.02 21.77
CA PRO A 185 -14.02 -6.93 22.83
C PRO A 185 -12.78 -7.76 23.17
N GLU A 186 -12.41 -7.78 24.45
CA GLU A 186 -11.26 -8.48 25.00
C GLU A 186 -11.13 -9.84 24.30
N ILE A 187 -10.12 -9.99 23.45
CA ILE A 187 -9.98 -11.18 22.63
C ILE A 187 -9.87 -12.33 23.60
N ILE A 188 -10.91 -13.13 23.67
CA ILE A 188 -10.90 -14.41 24.34
C ILE A 188 -9.54 -15.03 24.06
N SER A 189 -8.74 -15.11 25.11
CA SER A 189 -7.37 -15.58 25.11
C SER A 189 -7.19 -16.72 24.10
N ILE A 190 -6.39 -16.49 23.07
CA ILE A 190 -6.00 -17.53 22.14
C ILE A 190 -5.41 -18.65 22.98
N PRO A 191 -5.98 -19.86 22.99
CA PRO A 191 -5.35 -20.97 23.69
C PRO A 191 -3.95 -21.11 23.14
N ALA A 192 -2.94 -21.03 24.03
CA ALA A 192 -1.54 -21.12 23.69
C ALA A 192 -1.35 -22.28 22.72
N ALA A 193 -0.73 -22.00 21.57
CA ALA A 193 -0.49 -22.96 20.51
C ALA A 193 0.09 -24.23 21.13
N ASN A 194 -0.62 -25.33 20.97
CA ASN A 194 -0.26 -26.63 21.51
C ASN A 194 1.22 -26.93 21.16
N PRO A 195 2.11 -27.13 22.15
CA PRO A 195 3.51 -27.38 21.86
C PRO A 195 3.59 -28.64 20.98
N LYS A 196 4.23 -28.52 19.83
CA LYS A 196 4.48 -29.63 18.92
C LYS A 196 5.06 -30.81 19.70
N PRO A 197 4.52 -32.04 19.57
CA PRO A 197 5.05 -33.19 20.26
C PRO A 197 6.52 -33.39 19.86
N ALA A 198 7.36 -33.55 20.88
CA ALA A 198 8.79 -33.77 20.71
C ALA A 198 9.05 -34.97 19.77
N ARG A 199 9.76 -34.73 18.69
CA ARG A 199 10.13 -35.74 17.70
C ARG A 199 11.03 -36.76 18.36
N LYS A 200 10.49 -37.97 18.68
CA LYS A 200 11.28 -39.09 19.17
C LYS A 200 12.34 -39.43 18.11
N LYS A 201 13.60 -39.20 18.47
CA LYS A 201 14.74 -39.72 17.72
C LYS A 201 14.73 -41.25 17.87
N LYS A 202 14.66 -41.95 16.73
CA LYS A 202 15.06 -43.36 16.62
C LYS A 202 16.52 -43.40 16.24
#